data_8a97656a83c7006fc51e3f387356d5f8
#
_entry.id   8a97656a83c7006fc51e3f387356d5f8
#
_cell.length_a   1.000
_cell.length_b   1.000
_cell.length_c   1.000
_cell.angle_alpha   90.00
_cell.angle_beta   90.00
_cell.angle_gamma   90.00
#
_symmetry.space_group_name_H-M   'P 1'
#
loop_
_entity.id
_entity.type
_entity.pdbx_description
1 polymer ?
#
loop_
_entity_poly.entity_id
_entity_poly.type
_entity_poly.pdbx_seq_one_letter_code
_entity_poly.pdbx_strand_id
1 'polypeptide(L)'
;MAVGGAELKGLVRLGWCAGYGALNTLGLYRGSAPPVAYVTEKANWSIQWDARSYVGAIEARHPGTVTVTHRPQSLIGRVVHFGSQFHWGQWSRALSASNRTIVTYYHGKPADGPEMARHVDYFLANMKRLSGVVTASRMVERRLLDWGVPRAQLARVPLGVDTTHFRPPNADQRLVARAKWGVPPDVLCIGSFQKDGVGWGPGLEPKLIKGPDVFVAAVARLARDFPVFVLLTGPARGYVIKGLESHGVPFRHVFFDDYRDIVGCYHALDLYLMTSREEGGPKAVLESMASGVPLVATRTGMAEDVVEDGVNAYLAPVDNVETIVARAQSLLSDGASDFTTRGRITAEAYDWSIVSEVLYDTVYRELLA
;
A
#
# COMPACT_ATOMS: atom_id res chain seq x y z
N MET A 1 -8.00 -19.51 -25.40
CA MET A 1 -6.61 -19.27 -25.84
C MET A 1 -5.71 -18.59 -24.79
N ALA A 2 -6.19 -18.21 -23.62
CA ALA A 2 -5.34 -17.61 -22.56
C ALA A 2 -4.54 -18.61 -21.71
N VAL A 3 -4.94 -19.87 -21.64
CA VAL A 3 -4.28 -20.89 -20.81
C VAL A 3 -2.88 -21.25 -21.32
N GLY A 4 -2.69 -21.37 -22.61
CA GLY A 4 -1.37 -21.71 -23.18
C GLY A 4 -0.28 -20.65 -22.98
N GLY A 5 -0.64 -19.37 -22.83
CA GLY A 5 0.30 -18.30 -22.59
C GLY A 5 0.88 -18.26 -21.16
N ALA A 6 0.11 -18.70 -20.17
CA ALA A 6 0.57 -18.74 -18.78
C ALA A 6 1.52 -19.94 -18.55
N GLU A 7 1.22 -21.08 -19.15
CA GLU A 7 2.07 -22.29 -19.10
C GLU A 7 3.42 -22.06 -19.78
N LEU A 8 3.44 -21.43 -20.98
CA LEU A 8 4.68 -21.09 -21.68
C LEU A 8 5.56 -20.14 -20.86
N LYS A 9 4.98 -19.13 -20.22
CA LYS A 9 5.72 -18.23 -19.32
C LYS A 9 6.30 -18.98 -18.13
N GLY A 10 5.57 -19.96 -17.59
CA GLY A 10 6.05 -20.85 -16.52
C GLY A 10 7.28 -21.67 -16.94
N LEU A 11 7.23 -22.31 -18.11
CA LEU A 11 8.36 -23.07 -18.67
C LEU A 11 9.60 -22.20 -18.93
N VAL A 12 9.42 -21.00 -19.46
CA VAL A 12 10.51 -20.05 -19.67
C VAL A 12 11.17 -19.65 -18.34
N ARG A 13 10.39 -19.39 -17.30
CA ARG A 13 10.93 -19.08 -15.96
C ARG A 13 11.72 -20.25 -15.38
N LEU A 14 11.21 -21.49 -15.51
CA LEU A 14 11.93 -22.70 -15.12
C LEU A 14 13.24 -22.86 -15.84
N GLY A 15 13.27 -22.64 -17.16
CA GLY A 15 14.49 -22.71 -17.97
C GLY A 15 15.53 -21.69 -17.53
N TRP A 16 15.13 -20.46 -17.24
CA TRP A 16 16.04 -19.42 -16.74
C TRP A 16 16.63 -19.78 -15.37
N CYS A 17 15.80 -20.21 -14.43
CA CYS A 17 16.26 -20.58 -13.09
C CYS A 17 17.19 -21.81 -13.15
N ALA A 18 16.90 -22.82 -13.99
CA ALA A 18 17.77 -23.96 -14.20
C ALA A 18 19.10 -23.57 -14.83
N GLY A 19 19.10 -22.65 -15.81
CA GLY A 19 20.31 -22.13 -16.43
C GLY A 19 21.24 -21.41 -15.43
N TYR A 20 20.72 -20.55 -14.59
CA TYR A 20 21.50 -19.91 -13.52
C TYR A 20 21.97 -20.92 -12.48
N GLY A 21 21.16 -21.95 -12.15
CA GLY A 21 21.55 -23.05 -11.27
C GLY A 21 22.75 -23.81 -11.81
N ALA A 22 22.74 -24.19 -13.09
CA ALA A 22 23.85 -24.86 -13.76
C ALA A 22 25.11 -24.00 -13.78
N LEU A 23 25.01 -22.72 -14.13
CA LEU A 23 26.15 -21.79 -14.12
C LEU A 23 26.76 -21.64 -12.71
N ASN A 24 25.93 -21.61 -11.67
CA ASN A 24 26.41 -21.57 -10.29
C ASN A 24 27.14 -22.85 -9.90
N THR A 25 26.61 -24.01 -10.27
CA THR A 25 27.25 -25.32 -10.00
C THR A 25 28.61 -25.45 -10.68
N LEU A 26 28.74 -24.87 -11.88
CA LEU A 26 30.00 -24.82 -12.63
C LEU A 26 30.98 -23.75 -12.12
N GLY A 27 30.59 -22.96 -11.09
CA GLY A 27 31.44 -21.87 -10.60
C GLY A 27 31.52 -20.65 -11.53
N LEU A 28 30.75 -20.65 -12.64
CA LEU A 28 30.71 -19.58 -13.64
C LEU A 28 29.79 -18.43 -13.25
N TYR A 29 28.94 -18.63 -12.25
CA TYR A 29 28.06 -17.61 -11.69
C TYR A 29 28.19 -17.61 -10.17
N ARG A 30 28.80 -16.56 -9.64
CA ARG A 30 28.81 -16.27 -8.21
C ARG A 30 27.99 -15.01 -7.97
N GLY A 31 26.85 -15.16 -7.34
CA GLY A 31 26.06 -14.00 -6.95
C GLY A 31 26.81 -13.17 -5.89
N SER A 32 27.36 -12.03 -6.28
CA SER A 32 28.08 -11.10 -5.40
C SER A 32 27.17 -10.07 -4.70
N ALA A 33 25.87 -10.26 -4.76
CA ALA A 33 24.90 -9.31 -4.22
C ALA A 33 24.73 -9.48 -2.69
N PRO A 34 24.15 -8.48 -2.00
CA PRO A 34 23.76 -8.58 -0.59
C PRO A 34 22.98 -9.85 -0.29
N PRO A 35 23.06 -10.39 0.93
CA PRO A 35 22.46 -11.69 1.28
C PRO A 35 20.93 -11.70 1.15
N VAL A 36 20.27 -10.56 1.29
CA VAL A 36 18.82 -10.40 1.09
C VAL A 36 18.53 -9.73 -0.26
N ALA A 37 17.66 -10.33 -1.03
CA ALA A 37 17.13 -9.75 -2.27
C ALA A 37 15.63 -9.44 -2.11
N TYR A 38 15.27 -8.15 -2.09
CA TYR A 38 13.89 -7.71 -2.10
C TYR A 38 13.38 -7.65 -3.55
N VAL A 39 12.43 -8.51 -3.87
CA VAL A 39 11.96 -8.70 -5.25
C VAL A 39 10.67 -7.91 -5.50
N THR A 40 10.70 -7.03 -6.50
CA THR A 40 9.53 -6.27 -6.96
C THR A 40 9.31 -6.42 -8.46
N GLU A 41 8.14 -6.05 -8.91
CA GLU A 41 7.84 -5.86 -10.34
C GLU A 41 8.45 -4.54 -10.84
N LYS A 42 8.68 -4.43 -12.15
CA LYS A 42 9.18 -3.18 -12.76
C LYS A 42 8.12 -2.07 -12.89
N ALA A 43 6.94 -2.26 -12.36
CA ALA A 43 5.88 -1.26 -12.42
C ALA A 43 6.10 -0.14 -11.40
N ASN A 44 5.87 1.11 -11.81
CA ASN A 44 6.00 2.29 -10.94
C ASN A 44 4.74 2.45 -10.08
N TRP A 45 4.57 1.58 -9.09
CA TRP A 45 3.46 1.57 -8.16
C TRP A 45 3.90 1.41 -6.69
N SER A 46 2.97 1.42 -5.75
CA SER A 46 3.22 1.47 -4.30
C SER A 46 4.25 0.44 -3.82
N ILE A 47 4.15 -0.82 -4.27
CA ILE A 47 5.05 -1.91 -3.84
C ILE A 47 6.52 -1.62 -4.16
N GLN A 48 6.80 -0.97 -5.29
CA GLN A 48 8.17 -0.60 -5.65
C GLN A 48 8.70 0.52 -4.74
N TRP A 49 7.85 1.48 -4.38
CA TRP A 49 8.21 2.54 -3.47
C TRP A 49 8.43 2.01 -2.05
N ASP A 50 7.58 1.09 -1.59
CA ASP A 50 7.74 0.42 -0.30
C ASP A 50 9.07 -0.33 -0.23
N ALA A 51 9.40 -1.08 -1.29
CA ALA A 51 10.68 -1.78 -1.38
C ALA A 51 11.88 -0.83 -1.29
N ARG A 52 11.84 0.31 -2.01
CA ARG A 52 12.92 1.31 -1.95
C ARG A 52 13.07 1.91 -0.56
N SER A 53 11.94 2.17 0.12
CA SER A 53 11.93 2.74 1.46
C SER A 53 12.48 1.75 2.48
N TYR A 54 12.00 0.49 2.50
CA TYR A 54 12.54 -0.56 3.35
C TYR A 54 14.04 -0.77 3.12
N VAL A 55 14.43 -0.98 1.86
CA VAL A 55 15.83 -1.26 1.51
C VAL A 55 16.73 -0.08 1.83
N GLY A 56 16.32 1.14 1.49
CA GLY A 56 17.09 2.34 1.80
C GLY A 56 17.30 2.55 3.29
N ALA A 57 16.28 2.33 4.11
CA ALA A 57 16.39 2.47 5.57
C ALA A 57 17.23 1.36 6.20
N ILE A 58 17.09 0.10 5.74
CA ILE A 58 17.94 -1.01 6.22
C ILE A 58 19.40 -0.79 5.83
N GLU A 59 19.67 -0.45 4.57
CA GLU A 59 21.05 -0.22 4.10
C GLU A 59 21.74 0.95 4.81
N ALA A 60 20.98 1.95 5.25
CA ALA A 60 21.53 3.06 6.03
C ALA A 60 22.07 2.63 7.40
N ARG A 61 21.50 1.57 8.01
CA ARG A 61 21.91 1.05 9.32
C ARG A 61 22.72 -0.25 9.25
N HIS A 62 22.44 -1.07 8.25
CA HIS A 62 23.04 -2.39 8.03
C HIS A 62 23.59 -2.49 6.59
N PRO A 63 24.67 -1.78 6.25
CA PRO A 63 25.19 -1.70 4.89
C PRO A 63 25.56 -3.08 4.32
N GLY A 64 25.23 -3.29 3.04
CA GLY A 64 25.51 -4.54 2.34
C GLY A 64 24.57 -5.70 2.69
N THR A 65 23.46 -5.45 3.35
CA THR A 65 22.50 -6.48 3.79
C THR A 65 21.45 -6.80 2.74
N VAL A 66 20.85 -5.79 2.10
CA VAL A 66 19.67 -5.97 1.25
C VAL A 66 19.76 -5.17 -0.05
N THR A 67 19.21 -5.71 -1.13
CA THR A 67 19.10 -5.00 -2.43
C THR A 67 17.75 -5.19 -3.05
N VAL A 68 17.28 -4.20 -3.84
CA VAL A 68 16.09 -4.36 -4.67
C VAL A 68 16.46 -5.04 -5.99
N THR A 69 15.68 -6.01 -6.42
CA THR A 69 15.87 -6.67 -7.70
C THR A 69 14.54 -6.97 -8.41
N HIS A 70 14.59 -7.02 -9.74
CA HIS A 70 13.49 -7.47 -10.59
C HIS A 70 13.81 -8.81 -11.30
N ARG A 71 14.88 -9.49 -10.87
CA ARG A 71 15.43 -10.69 -11.53
C ARG A 71 15.47 -11.88 -10.57
N PRO A 72 14.33 -12.42 -10.11
CA PRO A 72 14.32 -13.53 -9.16
C PRO A 72 14.95 -14.80 -9.72
N GLN A 73 14.99 -14.96 -11.05
CA GLN A 73 15.61 -16.13 -11.71
C GLN A 73 17.11 -16.29 -11.44
N SER A 74 17.80 -15.20 -11.09
CA SER A 74 19.26 -15.22 -10.85
C SER A 74 19.64 -15.43 -9.39
N LEU A 75 18.65 -15.60 -8.49
CA LEU A 75 18.89 -15.71 -7.07
C LEU A 75 19.10 -17.17 -6.66
N ILE A 76 20.25 -17.46 -6.03
CA ILE A 76 20.65 -18.79 -5.59
C ILE A 76 21.32 -18.66 -4.21
N GLY A 77 20.86 -19.46 -3.22
CA GLY A 77 21.39 -19.46 -1.86
C GLY A 77 21.19 -18.13 -1.11
N ARG A 78 20.05 -17.46 -1.35
CA ARG A 78 19.75 -16.12 -0.82
C ARG A 78 18.49 -16.12 0.04
N VAL A 79 18.36 -15.12 0.89
CA VAL A 79 17.07 -14.72 1.42
C VAL A 79 16.37 -13.90 0.32
N VAL A 80 15.22 -14.38 -0.15
CA VAL A 80 14.47 -13.79 -1.27
C VAL A 80 13.13 -13.32 -0.75
N HIS A 81 12.96 -12.02 -0.59
CA HIS A 81 11.73 -11.43 -0.09
C HIS A 81 10.89 -10.85 -1.25
N PHE A 82 9.80 -11.49 -1.58
CA PHE A 82 8.83 -10.96 -2.55
C PHE A 82 7.93 -9.92 -1.88
N GLY A 83 7.98 -8.69 -2.36
CA GLY A 83 7.11 -7.60 -1.90
C GLY A 83 5.63 -7.76 -2.27
N SER A 84 5.24 -8.88 -2.91
CA SER A 84 3.85 -9.17 -3.29
C SER A 84 3.62 -10.68 -3.39
N GLN A 85 2.51 -11.15 -2.77
CA GLN A 85 2.06 -12.53 -2.90
C GLN A 85 1.71 -12.90 -4.36
N PHE A 86 1.23 -11.93 -5.15
CA PHE A 86 0.90 -12.16 -6.56
C PHE A 86 2.16 -12.38 -7.40
N HIS A 87 3.20 -11.59 -7.14
CA HIS A 87 4.47 -11.73 -7.85
C HIS A 87 5.17 -13.04 -7.45
N TRP A 88 5.18 -13.39 -6.16
CA TRP A 88 5.69 -14.68 -5.70
C TRP A 88 4.97 -15.85 -6.38
N GLY A 89 3.64 -15.83 -6.47
CA GLY A 89 2.85 -16.87 -7.10
C GLY A 89 3.30 -17.19 -8.53
N GLN A 90 3.77 -16.20 -9.27
CA GLN A 90 4.29 -16.37 -10.62
C GLN A 90 5.65 -17.09 -10.70
N TRP A 91 6.45 -17.03 -9.63
CA TRP A 91 7.83 -17.55 -9.58
C TRP A 91 8.01 -18.76 -8.67
N SER A 92 7.09 -19.00 -7.75
CA SER A 92 7.21 -19.94 -6.63
C SER A 92 7.68 -21.35 -7.01
N ARG A 93 7.35 -21.83 -8.23
CA ARG A 93 7.74 -23.17 -8.74
C ARG A 93 9.10 -23.17 -9.44
N ALA A 94 9.60 -22.01 -9.83
CA ALA A 94 10.83 -21.88 -10.61
C ALA A 94 12.05 -21.50 -9.76
N LEU A 95 11.86 -20.97 -8.56
CA LEU A 95 12.94 -20.52 -7.70
C LEU A 95 13.84 -21.68 -7.26
N SER A 96 15.14 -21.40 -7.09
CA SER A 96 16.09 -22.35 -6.51
C SER A 96 15.65 -22.77 -5.10
N ALA A 97 15.68 -24.09 -4.84
CA ALA A 97 15.35 -24.64 -3.53
C ALA A 97 16.37 -24.23 -2.43
N SER A 98 17.55 -23.75 -2.80
CA SER A 98 18.55 -23.23 -1.86
C SER A 98 18.20 -21.83 -1.32
N ASN A 99 17.20 -21.15 -1.88
CA ASN A 99 16.76 -19.86 -1.38
C ASN A 99 15.85 -20.02 -0.16
N ARG A 100 15.99 -19.13 0.81
CA ARG A 100 15.01 -18.91 1.88
C ARG A 100 14.02 -17.85 1.40
N THR A 101 12.79 -18.26 1.07
CA THR A 101 11.83 -17.37 0.43
C THR A 101 10.83 -16.80 1.43
N ILE A 102 10.68 -15.49 1.42
CA ILE A 102 9.71 -14.73 2.19
C ILE A 102 8.72 -14.07 1.23
N VAL A 103 7.49 -13.89 1.64
CA VAL A 103 6.48 -13.15 0.88
C VAL A 103 5.74 -12.17 1.76
N THR A 104 5.51 -10.96 1.26
CA THR A 104 4.55 -10.03 1.85
C THR A 104 3.16 -10.33 1.31
N TYR A 105 2.23 -10.64 2.23
CA TYR A 105 0.81 -10.81 1.97
C TYR A 105 0.05 -9.58 2.43
N TYR A 106 -0.40 -8.75 1.49
CA TYR A 106 -1.06 -7.48 1.82
C TYR A 106 -2.54 -7.64 2.14
N HIS A 107 -3.31 -8.18 1.20
CA HIS A 107 -4.77 -8.27 1.33
C HIS A 107 -5.34 -9.32 0.39
N GLY A 108 -6.64 -9.51 0.47
CA GLY A 108 -7.42 -10.42 -0.34
C GLY A 108 -7.95 -11.59 0.47
N LYS A 109 -9.15 -12.02 0.11
CA LYS A 109 -9.84 -13.18 0.71
C LYS A 109 -10.67 -13.88 -0.38
N PRO A 110 -11.02 -15.16 -0.23
CA PRO A 110 -11.80 -15.91 -1.23
C PRO A 110 -13.10 -15.22 -1.64
N ALA A 111 -13.75 -14.49 -0.71
CA ALA A 111 -14.98 -13.75 -0.96
C ALA A 111 -14.82 -12.53 -1.88
N ASP A 112 -13.59 -12.09 -2.17
CA ASP A 112 -13.33 -10.96 -3.08
C ASP A 112 -13.44 -11.35 -4.56
N GLY A 113 -13.79 -12.59 -4.85
CA GLY A 113 -14.10 -13.11 -6.18
C GLY A 113 -13.31 -14.36 -6.59
N PRO A 114 -13.70 -14.98 -7.71
CA PRO A 114 -13.14 -16.29 -8.12
C PRO A 114 -11.64 -16.28 -8.38
N GLU A 115 -11.09 -15.17 -8.87
CA GLU A 115 -9.64 -15.03 -9.11
C GLU A 115 -8.87 -14.98 -7.80
N MET A 116 -9.39 -14.22 -6.83
CA MET A 116 -8.79 -14.13 -5.52
C MET A 116 -8.89 -15.46 -4.77
N ALA A 117 -10.02 -16.16 -4.86
CA ALA A 117 -10.17 -17.48 -4.27
C ALA A 117 -9.11 -18.46 -4.80
N ARG A 118 -8.93 -18.56 -6.12
CA ARG A 118 -7.87 -19.37 -6.72
C ARG A 118 -6.47 -18.95 -6.29
N HIS A 119 -6.25 -17.65 -6.13
CA HIS A 119 -4.96 -17.14 -5.65
C HIS A 119 -4.68 -17.56 -4.20
N VAL A 120 -5.67 -17.45 -3.32
CA VAL A 120 -5.56 -17.88 -1.91
C VAL A 120 -5.31 -19.39 -1.83
N ASP A 121 -6.06 -20.20 -2.57
CA ASP A 121 -5.88 -21.66 -2.63
C ASP A 121 -4.46 -22.00 -3.10
N TYR A 122 -3.98 -21.34 -4.13
CA TYR A 122 -2.62 -21.52 -4.63
C TYR A 122 -1.57 -21.14 -3.56
N PHE A 123 -1.76 -20.00 -2.90
CA PHE A 123 -0.88 -19.54 -1.84
C PHE A 123 -0.77 -20.57 -0.72
N LEU A 124 -1.89 -21.02 -0.19
CA LEU A 124 -1.96 -21.99 0.91
C LEU A 124 -1.36 -23.34 0.51
N ALA A 125 -1.68 -23.85 -0.67
CA ALA A 125 -1.12 -25.11 -1.17
C ALA A 125 0.40 -25.11 -1.36
N ASN A 126 1.01 -23.94 -1.56
CA ASN A 126 2.45 -23.79 -1.78
C ASN A 126 3.20 -23.16 -0.59
N MET A 127 2.53 -22.88 0.51
CA MET A 127 3.07 -22.19 1.69
C MET A 127 4.30 -22.90 2.29
N LYS A 128 4.38 -24.24 2.21
CA LYS A 128 5.54 -25.04 2.65
C LYS A 128 6.87 -24.67 1.93
N ARG A 129 6.81 -23.91 0.84
CA ARG A 129 7.98 -23.38 0.11
C ARG A 129 8.48 -22.06 0.69
N LEU A 130 7.78 -21.50 1.67
CA LEU A 130 8.10 -20.23 2.28
C LEU A 130 8.84 -20.45 3.61
N SER A 131 9.88 -19.67 3.82
CA SER A 131 10.54 -19.52 5.12
C SER A 131 9.83 -18.53 6.03
N GLY A 132 9.05 -17.60 5.45
CA GLY A 132 8.28 -16.62 6.19
C GLY A 132 7.20 -15.92 5.36
N VAL A 133 6.19 -15.42 6.05
CA VAL A 133 5.13 -14.58 5.51
C VAL A 133 5.10 -13.29 6.32
N VAL A 134 5.11 -12.15 5.63
CA VAL A 134 5.01 -10.82 6.24
C VAL A 134 3.66 -10.23 5.92
N THR A 135 3.02 -9.55 6.87
CA THR A 135 1.80 -8.79 6.64
C THR A 135 1.83 -7.47 7.40
N ALA A 136 1.07 -6.47 6.92
CA ALA A 136 1.13 -5.13 7.48
C ALA A 136 0.13 -4.90 8.64
N SER A 137 -0.93 -5.71 8.76
CA SER A 137 -2.02 -5.44 9.69
C SER A 137 -2.42 -6.65 10.54
N ARG A 138 -2.98 -6.38 11.73
CA ARG A 138 -3.57 -7.40 12.59
C ARG A 138 -4.73 -8.13 11.93
N MET A 139 -5.51 -7.42 11.12
CA MET A 139 -6.64 -8.02 10.42
C MET A 139 -6.17 -9.12 9.46
N VAL A 140 -5.15 -8.84 8.65
CA VAL A 140 -4.60 -9.83 7.72
C VAL A 140 -3.80 -10.90 8.46
N GLU A 141 -3.08 -10.57 9.53
CA GLU A 141 -2.39 -11.53 10.40
C GLU A 141 -3.36 -12.57 10.95
N ARG A 142 -4.49 -12.15 11.54
CA ARG A 142 -5.54 -13.06 12.04
C ARG A 142 -6.07 -13.94 10.92
N ARG A 143 -6.42 -13.35 9.78
CA ARG A 143 -6.90 -14.08 8.59
C ARG A 143 -5.93 -15.19 8.15
N LEU A 144 -4.63 -14.88 8.09
CA LEU A 144 -3.62 -15.86 7.71
C LEU A 144 -3.50 -17.00 8.75
N LEU A 145 -3.59 -16.68 10.03
CA LEU A 145 -3.64 -17.69 11.11
C LEU A 145 -4.88 -18.59 10.98
N ASP A 146 -6.05 -18.00 10.75
CA ASP A 146 -7.31 -18.72 10.56
C ASP A 146 -7.26 -19.65 9.34
N TRP A 147 -6.47 -19.30 8.33
CA TRP A 147 -6.20 -20.15 7.15
C TRP A 147 -5.13 -21.21 7.38
N GLY A 148 -4.56 -21.28 8.58
CA GLY A 148 -3.59 -22.31 8.95
C GLY A 148 -2.13 -21.95 8.63
N VAL A 149 -1.80 -20.67 8.39
CA VAL A 149 -0.40 -20.24 8.32
C VAL A 149 0.22 -20.39 9.72
N PRO A 150 1.32 -21.16 9.90
CA PRO A 150 1.92 -21.34 11.20
C PRO A 150 2.39 -20.00 11.81
N ARG A 151 2.09 -19.79 13.10
CA ARG A 151 2.52 -18.58 13.81
C ARG A 151 4.02 -18.31 13.70
N ALA A 152 4.83 -19.36 13.74
CA ALA A 152 6.30 -19.26 13.61
C ALA A 152 6.78 -18.79 12.22
N GLN A 153 5.93 -18.87 11.19
CA GLN A 153 6.24 -18.37 9.85
C GLN A 153 5.67 -16.98 9.57
N LEU A 154 4.93 -16.39 10.51
CA LEU A 154 4.17 -15.16 10.28
C LEU A 154 4.74 -14.01 11.10
N ALA A 155 5.19 -12.96 10.40
CA ALA A 155 5.61 -11.71 11.01
C ALA A 155 4.68 -10.57 10.61
N ARG A 156 4.33 -9.72 11.57
CA ARG A 156 3.60 -8.49 11.28
C ARG A 156 4.55 -7.31 11.30
N VAL A 157 4.71 -6.71 10.12
CA VAL A 157 5.56 -5.53 9.90
C VAL A 157 4.69 -4.47 9.21
N PRO A 158 4.34 -3.39 9.90
CA PRO A 158 3.51 -2.33 9.32
C PRO A 158 4.21 -1.66 8.14
N LEU A 159 3.45 -0.97 7.28
CA LEU A 159 4.04 -0.04 6.33
C LEU A 159 4.48 1.23 7.04
N GLY A 160 5.47 1.89 6.48
CA GLY A 160 5.98 3.16 6.99
C GLY A 160 5.56 4.37 6.16
N VAL A 161 5.97 5.52 6.64
CA VAL A 161 5.88 6.81 5.93
C VAL A 161 7.21 7.55 6.08
N ASP A 162 7.57 8.35 5.07
CA ASP A 162 8.71 9.27 5.16
C ASP A 162 8.25 10.56 5.85
N THR A 163 8.46 10.64 7.16
CA THR A 163 8.00 11.78 7.97
C THR A 163 8.80 13.05 7.75
N THR A 164 9.95 12.97 7.10
CA THR A 164 10.73 14.13 6.68
C THR A 164 10.11 14.76 5.43
N HIS A 165 9.66 13.94 4.52
CA HIS A 165 9.03 14.35 3.26
C HIS A 165 7.56 14.73 3.46
N PHE A 166 6.76 13.83 4.07
CA PHE A 166 5.38 14.09 4.46
C PHE A 166 5.36 14.83 5.80
N ARG A 167 5.17 16.14 5.76
CA ARG A 167 5.12 17.00 6.93
C ARG A 167 4.05 18.07 6.76
N PRO A 168 3.51 18.62 7.86
CA PRO A 168 2.54 19.70 7.78
C PRO A 168 3.12 20.91 7.01
N PRO A 169 2.34 21.51 6.10
CA PRO A 169 2.76 22.74 5.43
C PRO A 169 2.71 23.94 6.39
N ASN A 170 3.57 24.94 6.18
CA ASN A 170 3.32 26.26 6.70
C ASN A 170 2.22 26.98 5.88
N ALA A 171 1.78 28.16 6.33
CA ALA A 171 0.69 28.92 5.69
C ALA A 171 0.99 29.20 4.20
N ASP A 172 2.21 29.64 3.88
CA ASP A 172 2.60 29.95 2.50
C ASP A 172 2.63 28.70 1.61
N GLN A 173 3.18 27.60 2.12
CA GLN A 173 3.20 26.32 1.40
C GLN A 173 1.78 25.82 1.10
N ARG A 174 0.85 26.01 2.06
CA ARG A 174 -0.55 25.63 1.86
C ARG A 174 -1.21 26.51 0.78
N LEU A 175 -1.01 27.81 0.82
CA LEU A 175 -1.53 28.75 -0.19
C LEU A 175 -1.00 28.40 -1.59
N VAL A 176 0.29 28.16 -1.72
CA VAL A 176 0.94 27.76 -2.97
C VAL A 176 0.36 26.43 -3.47
N ALA A 177 0.17 25.45 -2.58
CA ALA A 177 -0.40 24.16 -2.94
C ALA A 177 -1.85 24.29 -3.44
N ARG A 178 -2.69 25.05 -2.73
CA ARG A 178 -4.09 25.28 -3.16
C ARG A 178 -4.15 25.99 -4.51
N ALA A 179 -3.35 27.05 -4.69
CA ALA A 179 -3.27 27.77 -5.97
C ALA A 179 -2.82 26.86 -7.13
N LYS A 180 -1.79 26.04 -6.89
CA LYS A 180 -1.26 25.09 -7.88
C LYS A 180 -2.33 24.13 -8.38
N TRP A 181 -3.20 23.66 -7.51
CA TRP A 181 -4.25 22.69 -7.86
C TRP A 181 -5.58 23.34 -8.22
N GLY A 182 -5.67 24.64 -8.20
CA GLY A 182 -6.89 25.39 -8.51
C GLY A 182 -7.98 25.25 -7.44
N VAL A 183 -7.59 25.00 -6.19
CA VAL A 183 -8.52 24.90 -5.05
C VAL A 183 -8.90 26.32 -4.62
N PRO A 184 -10.19 26.73 -4.69
CA PRO A 184 -10.63 28.04 -4.23
C PRO A 184 -10.33 28.27 -2.73
N PRO A 185 -10.19 29.54 -2.27
CA PRO A 185 -9.83 29.80 -0.87
C PRO A 185 -10.89 29.32 0.13
N ASP A 186 -12.16 29.51 -0.14
CA ASP A 186 -13.25 29.31 0.82
C ASP A 186 -14.01 27.98 0.62
N VAL A 187 -13.34 26.95 0.13
CA VAL A 187 -13.94 25.63 -0.07
C VAL A 187 -13.24 24.56 0.75
N LEU A 188 -13.98 23.56 1.15
CA LEU A 188 -13.47 22.34 1.78
C LEU A 188 -12.79 21.48 0.73
N CYS A 189 -11.48 21.33 0.80
CA CYS A 189 -10.72 20.46 -0.11
C CYS A 189 -10.62 19.04 0.46
N ILE A 190 -11.31 18.09 -0.18
CA ILE A 190 -11.32 16.67 0.21
C ILE A 190 -10.40 15.88 -0.70
N GLY A 191 -9.50 15.07 -0.12
CA GLY A 191 -8.56 14.21 -0.84
C GLY A 191 -8.98 12.75 -0.92
N SER A 192 -8.69 12.12 -2.08
CA SER A 192 -8.73 10.66 -2.26
C SER A 192 -7.65 10.24 -3.26
N PHE A 193 -6.56 9.63 -2.76
CA PHE A 193 -5.34 9.35 -3.52
C PHE A 193 -5.11 7.85 -3.64
N GLN A 194 -5.78 7.23 -4.61
CA GLN A 194 -5.73 5.79 -4.83
C GLN A 194 -6.10 5.40 -6.26
N LYS A 195 -5.89 4.14 -6.61
CA LYS A 195 -6.43 3.53 -7.82
C LYS A 195 -7.71 2.78 -7.46
N ASP A 196 -8.86 3.28 -7.86
CA ASP A 196 -10.17 2.71 -7.55
C ASP A 196 -11.01 2.26 -8.76
N GLY A 197 -10.40 2.26 -9.94
CA GLY A 197 -10.95 1.62 -11.14
C GLY A 197 -10.27 0.30 -11.47
N VAL A 198 -10.98 -0.58 -12.16
CA VAL A 198 -10.45 -1.85 -12.68
C VAL A 198 -9.55 -1.58 -13.88
N GLY A 199 -8.47 -2.37 -13.99
CA GLY A 199 -7.50 -2.23 -15.10
C GLY A 199 -6.60 -1.00 -14.99
N TRP A 200 -5.98 -0.63 -16.11
CA TRP A 200 -5.05 0.52 -16.23
C TRP A 200 -5.57 1.59 -17.22
N GLY A 201 -6.79 1.42 -17.70
CA GLY A 201 -7.48 2.36 -18.58
C GLY A 201 -8.18 3.49 -17.80
N PRO A 202 -9.25 4.06 -18.36
CA PRO A 202 -9.97 5.19 -17.73
C PRO A 202 -10.56 4.90 -16.34
N GLY A 203 -10.76 3.62 -15.97
CA GLY A 203 -11.30 3.23 -14.67
C GLY A 203 -12.79 3.52 -14.51
N LEU A 204 -13.57 3.30 -15.56
CA LEU A 204 -15.03 3.45 -15.52
C LEU A 204 -15.72 2.33 -14.73
N GLU A 205 -15.14 1.13 -14.73
CA GLU A 205 -15.56 0.01 -13.91
C GLU A 205 -14.96 0.18 -12.50
N PRO A 206 -15.79 0.25 -11.43
CA PRO A 206 -15.32 0.50 -10.08
C PRO A 206 -14.60 -0.73 -9.51
N LYS A 207 -13.48 -0.52 -8.87
CA LYS A 207 -12.82 -1.50 -8.01
C LYS A 207 -13.47 -1.42 -6.62
N LEU A 208 -14.59 -2.10 -6.42
CA LEU A 208 -15.45 -1.96 -5.24
C LEU A 208 -14.74 -2.18 -3.91
N ILE A 209 -13.68 -3.01 -3.85
CA ILE A 209 -12.87 -3.16 -2.64
C ILE A 209 -12.20 -1.85 -2.18
N LYS A 210 -12.08 -0.85 -3.06
CA LYS A 210 -11.56 0.49 -2.73
C LYS A 210 -12.65 1.50 -2.35
N GLY A 211 -13.93 1.12 -2.40
CA GLY A 211 -15.06 1.94 -1.99
C GLY A 211 -15.27 3.23 -2.78
N PRO A 212 -15.08 3.26 -4.13
CA PRO A 212 -15.29 4.49 -4.91
C PRO A 212 -16.73 5.00 -4.87
N ASP A 213 -17.67 4.10 -4.77
CA ASP A 213 -19.12 4.38 -4.60
C ASP A 213 -19.41 5.02 -3.24
N VAL A 214 -18.81 4.50 -2.18
CA VAL A 214 -18.90 5.07 -0.81
C VAL A 214 -18.29 6.46 -0.77
N PHE A 215 -17.13 6.66 -1.43
CA PHE A 215 -16.49 7.97 -1.53
C PHE A 215 -17.40 9.00 -2.21
N VAL A 216 -17.94 8.67 -3.39
CA VAL A 216 -18.84 9.56 -4.14
C VAL A 216 -20.08 9.91 -3.30
N ALA A 217 -20.69 8.91 -2.66
CA ALA A 217 -21.87 9.13 -1.82
C ALA A 217 -21.58 10.04 -0.62
N ALA A 218 -20.43 9.84 0.06
CA ALA A 218 -20.03 10.67 1.19
C ALA A 218 -19.77 12.11 0.78
N VAL A 219 -19.02 12.31 -0.31
CA VAL A 219 -18.73 13.66 -0.84
C VAL A 219 -19.99 14.36 -1.30
N ALA A 220 -20.90 13.68 -2.01
CA ALA A 220 -22.16 14.25 -2.44
C ALA A 220 -23.05 14.70 -1.27
N ARG A 221 -22.98 14.02 -0.13
CA ARG A 221 -23.70 14.44 1.09
C ARG A 221 -23.03 15.64 1.75
N LEU A 222 -21.68 15.64 1.89
CA LEU A 222 -20.95 16.78 2.43
C LEU A 222 -21.14 18.05 1.58
N ALA A 223 -21.23 17.91 0.27
CA ALA A 223 -21.46 19.03 -0.66
C ALA A 223 -22.83 19.72 -0.52
N ARG A 224 -23.78 19.15 0.25
CA ARG A 224 -25.05 19.81 0.59
C ARG A 224 -24.89 20.87 1.67
N ASP A 225 -23.92 20.66 2.57
CA ASP A 225 -23.73 21.48 3.75
C ASP A 225 -22.51 22.41 3.62
N PHE A 226 -21.56 22.07 2.76
CA PHE A 226 -20.28 22.78 2.58
C PHE A 226 -19.99 23.02 1.10
N PRO A 227 -19.35 24.13 0.73
CA PRO A 227 -18.72 24.29 -0.57
C PRO A 227 -17.52 23.34 -0.67
N VAL A 228 -17.62 22.25 -1.46
CA VAL A 228 -16.62 21.19 -1.56
C VAL A 228 -15.84 21.29 -2.88
N PHE A 229 -14.56 21.03 -2.81
CA PHE A 229 -13.68 20.73 -3.94
C PHE A 229 -12.95 19.41 -3.70
N VAL A 230 -12.87 18.54 -4.70
CA VAL A 230 -12.22 17.25 -4.56
C VAL A 230 -10.88 17.21 -5.29
N LEU A 231 -9.83 16.82 -4.59
CA LEU A 231 -8.53 16.56 -5.19
C LEU A 231 -8.29 15.05 -5.28
N LEU A 232 -8.10 14.56 -6.50
CA LEU A 232 -7.89 13.16 -6.83
C LEU A 232 -6.49 12.93 -7.35
N THR A 233 -5.84 11.85 -6.92
CA THR A 233 -4.63 11.34 -7.56
C THR A 233 -4.76 9.86 -7.91
N GLY A 234 -3.80 9.35 -8.68
CA GLY A 234 -3.73 7.94 -9.07
C GLY A 234 -4.40 7.64 -10.41
N PRO A 235 -4.10 6.48 -11.00
CA PRO A 235 -4.67 6.08 -12.27
C PRO A 235 -6.09 5.52 -12.11
N ALA A 236 -6.81 5.41 -13.24
CA ALA A 236 -8.09 4.73 -13.34
C ALA A 236 -9.18 5.28 -12.39
N ARG A 237 -9.42 6.61 -12.40
CA ARG A 237 -10.38 7.31 -11.52
C ARG A 237 -11.72 7.62 -12.18
N GLY A 238 -11.99 7.08 -13.38
CA GLY A 238 -13.15 7.47 -14.19
C GLY A 238 -14.52 7.26 -13.54
N TYR A 239 -14.68 6.23 -12.70
CA TYR A 239 -15.92 6.02 -11.94
C TYR A 239 -16.18 7.18 -10.96
N VAL A 240 -15.17 7.52 -10.15
CA VAL A 240 -15.28 8.63 -9.19
C VAL A 240 -15.49 9.96 -9.90
N ILE A 241 -14.75 10.22 -10.98
CA ILE A 241 -14.88 11.44 -11.78
C ILE A 241 -16.32 11.60 -12.27
N LYS A 242 -16.91 10.58 -12.91
CA LYS A 242 -18.31 10.60 -13.36
C LYS A 242 -19.30 10.79 -12.21
N GLY A 243 -19.02 10.16 -11.06
CA GLY A 243 -19.82 10.34 -9.86
C GLY A 243 -19.82 11.78 -9.36
N LEU A 244 -18.65 12.42 -9.31
CA LEU A 244 -18.54 13.84 -8.90
C LEU A 244 -19.23 14.77 -9.91
N GLU A 245 -19.03 14.55 -11.21
CA GLU A 245 -19.70 15.30 -12.29
C GLU A 245 -21.22 15.21 -12.17
N SER A 246 -21.77 14.03 -11.92
CA SER A 246 -23.23 13.83 -11.79
C SER A 246 -23.84 14.54 -10.59
N HIS A 247 -23.04 14.86 -9.57
CA HIS A 247 -23.45 15.59 -8.38
C HIS A 247 -23.04 17.08 -8.42
N GLY A 248 -22.43 17.55 -9.52
CA GLY A 248 -22.00 18.94 -9.67
C GLY A 248 -20.85 19.32 -8.70
N VAL A 249 -20.07 18.35 -8.22
CA VAL A 249 -18.96 18.60 -7.31
C VAL A 249 -17.70 18.93 -8.10
N PRO A 250 -17.11 20.12 -7.94
CA PRO A 250 -15.88 20.49 -8.61
C PRO A 250 -14.70 19.65 -8.12
N PHE A 251 -13.81 19.29 -9.05
CA PHE A 251 -12.66 18.45 -8.74
C PHE A 251 -11.45 18.77 -9.62
N ARG A 252 -10.29 18.30 -9.16
CA ARG A 252 -9.06 18.21 -9.95
C ARG A 252 -8.51 16.79 -9.85
N HIS A 253 -8.17 16.18 -10.97
CA HIS A 253 -7.46 14.91 -11.04
C HIS A 253 -6.05 15.14 -11.56
N VAL A 254 -5.06 14.60 -10.85
CA VAL A 254 -3.64 14.66 -11.21
C VAL A 254 -3.00 13.28 -11.08
N PHE A 255 -1.99 13.02 -11.89
CA PHE A 255 -1.20 11.81 -11.82
C PHE A 255 0.29 12.18 -11.87
N PHE A 256 1.10 11.52 -11.07
CA PHE A 256 2.52 11.81 -10.93
C PHE A 256 3.37 10.64 -11.41
N ASP A 257 4.46 10.93 -12.09
CA ASP A 257 5.50 9.95 -12.42
C ASP A 257 6.36 9.62 -11.18
N ASP A 258 6.68 10.61 -10.36
CA ASP A 258 7.28 10.43 -9.04
C ASP A 258 6.17 10.50 -7.97
N TYR A 259 5.98 9.38 -7.28
CA TYR A 259 5.01 9.28 -6.19
C TYR A 259 5.23 10.35 -5.09
N ARG A 260 6.46 10.77 -4.84
CA ARG A 260 6.77 11.75 -3.80
C ARG A 260 6.13 13.12 -4.05
N ASP A 261 5.83 13.45 -5.30
CA ASP A 261 5.17 14.71 -5.65
C ASP A 261 3.75 14.84 -5.08
N ILE A 262 3.18 13.74 -4.59
CA ILE A 262 1.84 13.70 -3.97
C ILE A 262 1.77 14.54 -2.68
N VAL A 263 2.90 14.81 -2.01
CA VAL A 263 2.94 15.61 -0.78
C VAL A 263 2.29 16.98 -0.99
N GLY A 264 2.51 17.61 -2.16
CA GLY A 264 1.89 18.88 -2.50
C GLY A 264 0.36 18.80 -2.61
N CYS A 265 -0.20 17.61 -2.86
CA CYS A 265 -1.65 17.41 -2.81
C CYS A 265 -2.15 17.37 -1.36
N TYR A 266 -1.45 16.66 -0.46
CA TYR A 266 -1.80 16.68 0.97
C TYR A 266 -1.78 18.08 1.56
N HIS A 267 -0.82 18.92 1.17
CA HIS A 267 -0.72 20.32 1.64
C HIS A 267 -1.95 21.18 1.28
N ALA A 268 -2.72 20.81 0.27
CA ALA A 268 -3.91 21.55 -0.15
C ALA A 268 -5.19 21.11 0.58
N LEU A 269 -5.17 19.97 1.29
CA LEU A 269 -6.36 19.35 1.85
C LEU A 269 -6.81 19.96 3.17
N ASP A 270 -8.12 19.88 3.40
CA ASP A 270 -8.79 20.08 4.69
C ASP A 270 -9.22 18.75 5.30
N LEU A 271 -9.41 17.74 4.48
CA LEU A 271 -9.88 16.41 4.89
C LEU A 271 -9.40 15.33 3.92
N TYR A 272 -8.99 14.19 4.44
CA TYR A 272 -8.77 12.99 3.66
C TYR A 272 -9.83 11.93 3.99
N LEU A 273 -10.44 11.32 2.96
CA LEU A 273 -11.39 10.23 3.12
C LEU A 273 -10.82 8.94 2.53
N MET A 274 -10.63 7.93 3.38
CA MET A 274 -10.33 6.56 2.97
C MET A 274 -11.56 5.68 3.15
N THR A 275 -12.16 5.24 2.05
CA THR A 275 -13.46 4.55 2.03
C THR A 275 -13.37 3.07 1.64
N SER A 276 -12.17 2.49 1.67
CA SER A 276 -11.93 1.12 1.21
C SER A 276 -12.67 0.07 2.05
N ARG A 277 -13.11 -1.00 1.38
CA ARG A 277 -13.68 -2.21 2.00
C ARG A 277 -12.64 -3.22 2.40
N GLU A 278 -11.52 -3.25 1.67
CA GLU A 278 -10.43 -4.19 1.90
C GLU A 278 -9.07 -3.50 1.66
N GLU A 279 -8.21 -3.54 2.68
CA GLU A 279 -6.84 -3.03 2.65
C GLU A 279 -5.90 -3.95 3.41
N GLY A 280 -4.62 -3.91 3.07
CA GLY A 280 -3.55 -4.46 3.91
C GLY A 280 -2.89 -3.36 4.72
N GLY A 281 -2.23 -2.44 4.02
CA GLY A 281 -1.60 -1.26 4.58
C GLY A 281 -1.92 -0.03 3.72
N PRO A 282 -2.99 0.71 4.02
CA PRO A 282 -3.34 1.92 3.29
C PRO A 282 -2.35 3.04 3.62
N LYS A 283 -1.39 3.29 2.76
CA LYS A 283 -0.33 4.32 2.94
C LYS A 283 -0.91 5.70 3.21
N ALA A 284 -2.00 6.03 2.54
CA ALA A 284 -2.65 7.32 2.67
C ALA A 284 -3.09 7.66 4.11
N VAL A 285 -3.27 6.67 4.98
CA VAL A 285 -3.54 6.89 6.41
C VAL A 285 -2.35 7.59 7.07
N LEU A 286 -1.16 6.98 6.97
CA LEU A 286 0.05 7.55 7.57
C LEU A 286 0.52 8.82 6.85
N GLU A 287 0.37 8.89 5.53
CA GLU A 287 0.72 10.09 4.75
C GLU A 287 -0.15 11.29 5.12
N SER A 288 -1.46 11.07 5.28
CA SER A 288 -2.40 12.07 5.76
C SER A 288 -2.04 12.56 7.16
N MET A 289 -1.82 11.64 8.10
CA MET A 289 -1.40 11.95 9.47
C MET A 289 -0.05 12.69 9.51
N ALA A 290 0.93 12.21 8.74
CA ALA A 290 2.26 12.82 8.66
C ALA A 290 2.21 14.24 8.09
N SER A 291 1.31 14.50 7.14
CA SER A 291 1.12 15.81 6.52
C SER A 291 0.20 16.74 7.32
N GLY A 292 -0.29 16.33 8.49
CA GLY A 292 -1.19 17.12 9.33
C GLY A 292 -2.58 17.30 8.71
N VAL A 293 -3.06 16.32 7.93
CA VAL A 293 -4.38 16.37 7.31
C VAL A 293 -5.37 15.56 8.15
N PRO A 294 -6.50 16.14 8.55
CA PRO A 294 -7.58 15.41 9.23
C PRO A 294 -8.04 14.22 8.40
N LEU A 295 -8.29 13.09 9.06
CA LEU A 295 -8.58 11.82 8.41
C LEU A 295 -9.85 11.18 8.94
N VAL A 296 -10.71 10.73 8.01
CA VAL A 296 -11.73 9.70 8.30
C VAL A 296 -11.41 8.47 7.44
N ALA A 297 -11.24 7.33 8.09
CA ALA A 297 -10.92 6.07 7.42
C ALA A 297 -11.95 5.00 7.74
N THR A 298 -12.22 4.10 6.79
CA THR A 298 -12.96 2.88 7.10
C THR A 298 -12.10 1.93 7.95
N ARG A 299 -12.76 1.16 8.80
CA ARG A 299 -12.14 0.18 9.72
C ARG A 299 -11.67 -1.04 8.92
N THR A 300 -10.49 -0.91 8.27
CA THR A 300 -9.91 -1.97 7.45
C THR A 300 -8.38 -1.89 7.39
N GLY A 301 -7.74 -3.06 7.29
CA GLY A 301 -6.28 -3.17 7.17
C GLY A 301 -5.54 -2.50 8.33
N MET A 302 -4.40 -1.90 8.02
CA MET A 302 -3.57 -1.21 9.00
C MET A 302 -4.23 0.07 9.56
N ALA A 303 -5.28 0.62 8.93
CA ALA A 303 -6.00 1.76 9.50
C ALA A 303 -6.56 1.42 10.89
N GLU A 304 -7.05 0.19 11.09
CA GLU A 304 -7.54 -0.30 12.39
C GLU A 304 -6.44 -0.45 13.45
N ASP A 305 -5.19 -0.59 13.03
CA ASP A 305 -4.03 -0.72 13.93
C ASP A 305 -3.43 0.63 14.34
N VAL A 306 -3.55 1.64 13.47
CA VAL A 306 -2.87 2.94 13.56
C VAL A 306 -3.80 4.01 14.12
N VAL A 307 -5.09 3.95 13.78
CA VAL A 307 -6.06 4.95 14.20
C VAL A 307 -6.61 4.60 15.59
N GLU A 308 -6.39 5.51 16.52
CA GLU A 308 -7.12 5.58 17.78
C GLU A 308 -8.35 6.47 17.57
N ASP A 309 -9.52 5.80 17.44
CA ASP A 309 -10.78 6.44 17.02
C ASP A 309 -11.19 7.57 17.97
N GLY A 310 -11.37 8.76 17.42
CA GLY A 310 -11.70 9.96 18.19
C GLY A 310 -10.52 10.65 18.85
N VAL A 311 -9.26 10.19 18.59
CA VAL A 311 -8.04 10.75 19.20
C VAL A 311 -7.08 11.31 18.17
N ASN A 312 -6.66 10.50 17.20
CA ASN A 312 -5.70 10.91 16.15
C ASN A 312 -6.30 10.94 14.75
N ALA A 313 -7.46 10.33 14.56
CA ALA A 313 -8.31 10.34 13.38
C ALA A 313 -9.68 9.73 13.75
N TYR A 314 -10.57 9.60 12.77
CA TYR A 314 -11.81 8.85 12.96
C TYR A 314 -11.84 7.58 12.12
N LEU A 315 -12.42 6.51 12.72
CA LEU A 315 -12.80 5.29 12.04
C LEU A 315 -14.30 5.23 11.80
N ALA A 316 -14.69 4.75 10.63
CA ALA A 316 -16.08 4.44 10.30
C ALA A 316 -16.22 2.95 9.96
N PRO A 317 -17.36 2.31 10.21
CA PRO A 317 -17.62 0.98 9.68
C PRO A 317 -17.55 0.99 8.16
N VAL A 318 -17.11 -0.13 7.58
CA VAL A 318 -17.11 -0.32 6.12
C VAL A 318 -18.54 -0.14 5.60
N ASP A 319 -18.69 0.50 4.44
CA ASP A 319 -19.98 0.82 3.78
C ASP A 319 -20.92 1.78 4.54
N ASN A 320 -20.50 2.36 5.64
CA ASN A 320 -21.34 3.27 6.41
C ASN A 320 -21.09 4.73 6.06
N VAL A 321 -21.76 5.20 5.00
CA VAL A 321 -21.67 6.59 4.50
C VAL A 321 -22.12 7.59 5.59
N GLU A 322 -23.15 7.27 6.37
CA GLU A 322 -23.69 8.13 7.43
C GLU A 322 -22.61 8.43 8.46
N THR A 323 -21.92 7.40 8.96
CA THR A 323 -20.84 7.58 9.93
C THR A 323 -19.66 8.34 9.35
N ILE A 324 -19.28 8.08 8.09
CA ILE A 324 -18.19 8.81 7.41
C ILE A 324 -18.51 10.30 7.36
N VAL A 325 -19.73 10.67 6.96
CA VAL A 325 -20.19 12.07 6.87
C VAL A 325 -20.24 12.72 8.25
N ALA A 326 -20.85 12.07 9.25
CA ALA A 326 -20.93 12.60 10.61
C ALA A 326 -19.54 12.86 11.22
N ARG A 327 -18.59 11.94 11.03
CA ARG A 327 -17.20 12.08 11.50
C ARG A 327 -16.46 13.21 10.78
N ALA A 328 -16.69 13.34 9.46
CA ALA A 328 -16.13 14.44 8.69
C ALA A 328 -16.67 15.80 9.19
N GLN A 329 -17.98 15.91 9.42
CA GLN A 329 -18.61 17.11 9.96
C GLN A 329 -18.05 17.48 11.34
N SER A 330 -17.87 16.50 12.25
CA SER A 330 -17.23 16.72 13.57
C SER A 330 -15.83 17.32 13.44
N LEU A 331 -14.96 16.75 12.57
CA LEU A 331 -13.61 17.29 12.34
C LEU A 331 -13.62 18.75 11.85
N LEU A 332 -14.62 19.10 11.04
CA LEU A 332 -14.74 20.44 10.46
C LEU A 332 -15.31 21.46 11.44
N SER A 333 -16.20 21.04 12.34
CA SER A 333 -16.89 21.92 13.29
C SER A 333 -16.13 22.15 14.58
N ASP A 334 -15.51 21.09 15.13
CA ASP A 334 -14.90 21.11 16.46
C ASP A 334 -13.43 21.53 16.44
N GLY A 335 -12.87 21.74 15.24
CA GLY A 335 -11.47 22.02 15.02
C GLY A 335 -10.59 20.78 15.08
N ALA A 336 -9.77 20.59 14.05
CA ALA A 336 -8.97 19.38 13.87
C ALA A 336 -7.54 19.47 14.43
N SER A 337 -7.15 20.56 15.12
CA SER A 337 -5.74 20.80 15.48
C SER A 337 -5.16 19.72 16.39
N ASP A 338 -5.92 19.27 17.39
CA ASP A 338 -5.48 18.21 18.30
C ASP A 338 -5.38 16.84 17.57
N PHE A 339 -6.34 16.55 16.70
CA PHE A 339 -6.31 15.34 15.86
C PHE A 339 -5.08 15.32 14.97
N THR A 340 -4.78 16.42 14.28
CA THR A 340 -3.62 16.49 13.36
C THR A 340 -2.30 16.41 14.11
N THR A 341 -2.19 17.03 15.29
CA THR A 341 -1.00 16.94 16.16
C THR A 341 -0.77 15.50 16.62
N ARG A 342 -1.80 14.83 17.13
CA ARG A 342 -1.73 13.41 17.58
C ARG A 342 -1.52 12.48 16.39
N GLY A 343 -2.15 12.73 15.25
CA GLY A 343 -1.91 12.01 14.00
C GLY A 343 -0.45 12.09 13.55
N ARG A 344 0.15 13.27 13.63
CA ARG A 344 1.58 13.47 13.33
C ARG A 344 2.48 12.66 14.26
N ILE A 345 2.25 12.71 15.58
CA ILE A 345 2.99 11.90 16.55
C ILE A 345 2.87 10.40 16.24
N THR A 346 1.65 9.95 15.90
CA THR A 346 1.43 8.57 15.48
C THR A 346 2.24 8.23 14.23
N ALA A 347 2.19 9.06 13.19
CA ALA A 347 2.93 8.82 11.95
C ALA A 347 4.45 8.75 12.17
N GLU A 348 5.01 9.55 13.08
CA GLU A 348 6.43 9.53 13.44
C GLU A 348 6.86 8.17 14.02
N ALA A 349 5.99 7.49 14.77
CA ALA A 349 6.26 6.13 15.25
C ALA A 349 6.26 5.07 14.14
N TYR A 350 5.77 5.41 12.96
CA TYR A 350 5.77 4.57 11.76
C TYR A 350 6.72 5.11 10.66
N ASP A 351 7.71 5.92 11.03
CA ASP A 351 8.74 6.34 10.07
C ASP A 351 9.45 5.12 9.47
N TRP A 352 9.82 5.18 8.18
CA TRP A 352 10.50 4.08 7.52
C TRP A 352 11.76 3.62 8.24
N SER A 353 12.48 4.51 8.91
CA SER A 353 13.66 4.16 9.71
C SER A 353 13.35 3.26 10.90
N ILE A 354 12.13 3.34 11.45
CA ILE A 354 11.65 2.52 12.57
C ILE A 354 11.09 1.19 12.07
N VAL A 355 10.17 1.26 11.11
CA VAL A 355 9.49 0.04 10.60
C VAL A 355 10.45 -0.90 9.88
N SER A 356 11.49 -0.34 9.24
CA SER A 356 12.49 -1.15 8.57
C SER A 356 13.37 -1.94 9.53
N GLU A 357 13.64 -1.42 10.73
CA GLU A 357 14.31 -2.17 11.79
C GLU A 357 13.42 -3.32 12.30
N VAL A 358 12.11 -3.08 12.42
CA VAL A 358 11.18 -4.17 12.76
C VAL A 358 11.28 -5.30 11.73
N LEU A 359 11.30 -4.97 10.42
CA LEU A 359 11.47 -5.98 9.36
C LEU A 359 12.81 -6.70 9.47
N TYR A 360 13.90 -5.95 9.68
CA TYR A 360 15.23 -6.53 9.81
C TYR A 360 15.30 -7.47 11.02
N ASP A 361 14.88 -7.02 12.19
CA ASP A 361 14.98 -7.76 13.44
C ASP A 361 14.09 -9.00 13.49
N THR A 362 12.85 -8.87 13.00
CA THR A 362 11.87 -9.96 13.12
C THR A 362 11.94 -10.98 12.00
N VAL A 363 12.55 -10.61 10.85
CA VAL A 363 12.49 -11.45 9.65
C VAL A 363 13.90 -11.77 9.10
N TYR A 364 14.76 -10.75 8.94
CA TYR A 364 16.03 -10.98 8.24
C TYR A 364 17.13 -11.48 9.17
N ARG A 365 17.22 -10.97 10.39
CA ARG A 365 18.28 -11.30 11.33
C ARG A 365 18.40 -12.81 11.56
N GLU A 366 17.31 -13.50 11.84
CA GLU A 366 17.28 -14.93 12.06
C GLU A 366 17.65 -15.73 10.79
N LEU A 367 17.18 -15.26 9.63
CA LEU A 367 17.48 -15.90 8.36
C LEU A 367 18.91 -15.65 7.85
N LEU A 368 19.62 -14.69 8.41
CA LEU A 368 21.01 -14.39 8.08
C LEU A 368 22.01 -15.08 9.02
N ALA A 369 21.57 -15.45 10.21
CA ALA A 369 22.34 -16.26 11.16
C ALA A 369 22.44 -17.72 10.70
#